data_e2d301ac69efbefcf27b549122cf3b4d
#
_entry.id   e2d301ac69efbefcf27b549122cf3b4d
#
_cell.length_a   1.000
_cell.length_b   1.000
_cell.length_c   1.000
_cell.angle_alpha   90.00
_cell.angle_beta   90.00
_cell.angle_gamma   90.00
#
_symmetry.space_group_name_H-M   'P 1'
#
loop_
_entity.id
_entity.type
_entity.pdbx_description
1 polymer ?
#
loop_
_entity_poly.entity_id
_entity_poly.type
_entity_poly.pdbx_seq_one_letter_code
_entity_poly.pdbx_strand_id
1 'polypeptide(L)'
;MMKKFGKTNVLAFLAVMSFGLLASCSQDNDNNPDKWAQDAIAMAEDSVEKVDNEMVGKLLYIDNCRQFARKAIDDKISDTYKEMEEKVKDKSDEEKWELFKGFRTDIDSAFSKMDQHYDQVSQEEEKKLIGKSLKVASDTQSFDNTKTKAEIVDFSHRSKVKIKVTLTPTKPLGNSFRMILVDKDQKPIAPFALMTMPKKAGETLTVETNGPIALLAQTSMLLFDAR
;
A
#
# COMPACT_ATOMS: atom_id res chain seq x y z
N MET A 1 -36.14 32.35 7.05
CA MET A 1 -35.52 31.70 8.24
C MET A 1 -34.38 30.78 7.73
N MET A 2 -33.16 31.34 7.63
CA MET A 2 -32.00 30.65 7.04
C MET A 2 -31.25 29.94 8.14
N LYS A 3 -31.14 28.60 8.09
CA LYS A 3 -30.28 27.83 8.98
C LYS A 3 -28.85 27.78 8.39
N LYS A 4 -27.92 28.39 9.09
CA LYS A 4 -26.49 28.33 8.88
C LYS A 4 -26.01 26.88 9.12
N PHE A 5 -25.43 26.25 8.09
CA PHE A 5 -24.62 25.03 8.26
C PHE A 5 -23.23 25.43 8.72
N GLY A 6 -22.86 24.91 9.88
CA GLY A 6 -21.58 25.13 10.52
C GLY A 6 -20.44 24.48 9.74
N LYS A 7 -19.35 25.24 9.63
CA LYS A 7 -18.02 24.75 9.23
C LYS A 7 -17.49 23.85 10.35
N THR A 8 -17.42 22.57 10.13
CA THR A 8 -16.81 21.62 11.06
C THR A 8 -15.48 21.13 10.50
N ASN A 9 -14.41 21.67 11.04
CA ASN A 9 -13.12 21.07 11.34
C ASN A 9 -12.48 20.08 10.34
N VAL A 10 -11.78 20.63 9.38
CA VAL A 10 -10.64 19.99 8.69
C VAL A 10 -9.36 20.57 9.32
N LEU A 11 -9.15 20.33 10.60
CA LEU A 11 -7.96 20.83 11.33
C LEU A 11 -7.63 19.90 12.50
N ALA A 12 -7.34 18.62 12.19
CA ALA A 12 -6.87 17.68 13.21
C ALA A 12 -5.95 16.60 12.63
N PHE A 13 -5.09 16.94 11.67
CA PHE A 13 -4.06 15.98 11.16
C PHE A 13 -2.67 16.59 11.06
N LEU A 14 -2.39 17.64 11.82
CA LEU A 14 -1.09 18.32 11.86
C LEU A 14 -0.52 18.42 13.28
N ALA A 15 -0.59 17.35 14.05
CA ALA A 15 -0.04 17.38 15.40
C ALA A 15 0.43 16.00 15.85
N VAL A 16 1.44 15.42 15.24
CA VAL A 16 2.46 14.58 15.91
C VAL A 16 3.71 14.54 15.04
N MET A 17 4.39 15.65 14.86
CA MET A 17 5.79 15.72 14.49
C MET A 17 6.46 16.84 15.27
N SER A 18 6.32 16.80 16.60
CA SER A 18 7.20 17.57 17.50
C SER A 18 8.45 16.71 17.76
N PHE A 19 9.25 16.46 16.73
CA PHE A 19 10.65 16.15 16.93
C PHE A 19 11.37 17.42 17.28
N GLY A 20 11.99 17.41 18.47
CA GLY A 20 12.67 18.51 19.06
C GLY A 20 13.63 19.21 18.09
N LEU A 21 13.38 20.48 17.86
CA LEU A 21 14.34 21.42 17.32
C LEU A 21 15.53 21.53 18.29
N LEU A 22 16.48 20.62 18.16
CA LEU A 22 17.84 20.92 18.55
C LEU A 22 18.40 21.76 17.39
N ALA A 23 18.37 23.06 17.56
CA ALA A 23 19.07 24.02 16.72
C ALA A 23 20.56 23.68 16.74
N SER A 24 21.00 22.86 15.82
CA SER A 24 22.36 22.80 15.36
C SER A 24 22.45 23.76 14.17
N CYS A 25 23.03 24.92 14.37
CA CYS A 25 23.54 25.75 13.29
C CYS A 25 24.64 24.97 12.57
N SER A 26 24.26 24.23 11.53
CA SER A 26 25.20 23.66 10.58
C SER A 26 24.75 24.06 9.18
N GLN A 27 25.64 24.76 8.50
CA GLN A 27 25.71 25.02 7.08
C GLN A 27 24.72 24.25 6.23
N ASP A 28 24.14 24.89 5.22
CA ASP A 28 23.38 24.31 4.13
C ASP A 28 24.15 23.13 3.50
N ASN A 29 24.08 22.00 4.12
CA ASN A 29 24.65 20.77 3.59
C ASN A 29 23.51 20.09 2.81
N ASP A 30 23.55 20.23 1.48
CA ASP A 30 22.72 19.46 0.54
C ASP A 30 22.85 17.93 0.72
N ASN A 31 23.77 17.49 1.57
CA ASN A 31 24.07 16.10 1.92
C ASN A 31 23.47 15.65 3.27
N ASN A 32 22.35 16.22 3.68
CA ASN A 32 21.63 15.75 4.87
C ASN A 32 20.67 14.59 4.51
N PRO A 33 20.89 13.35 5.00
CA PRO A 33 20.05 12.20 4.69
C PRO A 33 18.59 12.37 5.13
N ASP A 34 18.34 13.16 6.16
CA ASP A 34 16.99 13.49 6.62
C ASP A 34 16.24 14.31 5.57
N LYS A 35 16.95 15.29 4.99
CA LYS A 35 16.41 16.12 3.92
C LYS A 35 16.16 15.31 2.66
N TRP A 36 17.06 14.40 2.28
CA TRP A 36 16.83 13.52 1.13
C TRP A 36 15.57 12.68 1.26
N ALA A 37 15.35 12.06 2.44
CA ALA A 37 14.15 11.30 2.68
C ALA A 37 12.90 12.18 2.64
N GLN A 38 12.91 13.36 3.28
CA GLN A 38 11.77 14.27 3.32
C GLN A 38 11.42 14.81 1.93
N ASP A 39 12.41 15.25 1.16
CA ASP A 39 12.22 15.77 -0.19
C ASP A 39 11.69 14.69 -1.12
N ALA A 40 12.21 13.46 -1.04
CA ALA A 40 11.73 12.33 -1.83
C ALA A 40 10.28 11.93 -1.49
N ILE A 41 9.91 11.95 -0.21
CA ILE A 41 8.54 11.70 0.25
C ILE A 41 7.61 12.79 -0.29
N ALA A 42 7.96 14.07 -0.11
CA ALA A 42 7.15 15.19 -0.57
C ALA A 42 6.97 15.17 -2.10
N MET A 43 8.04 14.90 -2.86
CA MET A 43 7.97 14.75 -4.32
C MET A 43 7.06 13.58 -4.73
N ALA A 44 7.09 12.46 -4.02
CA ALA A 44 6.25 11.32 -4.33
C ALA A 44 4.78 11.62 -4.06
N GLU A 45 4.46 12.25 -2.94
CA GLU A 45 3.07 12.59 -2.56
C GLU A 45 2.46 13.64 -3.52
N ASP A 46 3.28 14.53 -4.09
CA ASP A 46 2.86 15.54 -5.06
C ASP A 46 2.73 14.96 -6.49
N SER A 47 3.61 14.04 -6.87
CA SER A 47 3.73 13.56 -8.26
C SER A 47 2.94 12.29 -8.55
N VAL A 48 2.69 11.44 -7.55
CA VAL A 48 1.99 10.17 -7.74
C VAL A 48 0.49 10.36 -7.75
N GLU A 49 -0.16 9.89 -8.80
CA GLU A 49 -1.61 9.96 -8.93
C GLU A 49 -2.33 9.09 -7.87
N LYS A 50 -3.34 9.66 -7.24
CA LYS A 50 -4.18 8.95 -6.27
C LYS A 50 -5.01 7.89 -6.96
N VAL A 51 -5.05 6.70 -6.38
CA VAL A 51 -5.84 5.59 -6.89
C VAL A 51 -7.26 5.69 -6.32
N ASP A 52 -8.21 6.02 -7.18
CA ASP A 52 -9.63 6.11 -6.82
C ASP A 52 -10.26 4.71 -6.77
N ASN A 53 -10.09 4.04 -5.64
CA ASN A 53 -10.68 2.74 -5.36
C ASN A 53 -11.02 2.61 -3.88
N GLU A 54 -12.30 2.33 -3.59
CA GLU A 54 -12.81 2.23 -2.22
C GLU A 54 -12.31 1.00 -1.46
N MET A 55 -11.80 -0.04 -2.14
CA MET A 55 -11.31 -1.25 -1.48
C MET A 55 -9.94 -1.03 -0.84
N VAL A 56 -8.91 -0.92 -1.68
CA VAL A 56 -7.50 -0.85 -1.25
C VAL A 56 -6.69 0.18 -2.07
N GLY A 57 -7.37 1.09 -2.78
CA GLY A 57 -6.72 2.07 -3.64
C GLY A 57 -5.68 2.93 -2.93
N LYS A 58 -5.96 3.31 -1.68
CA LYS A 58 -5.03 4.09 -0.87
C LYS A 58 -3.76 3.31 -0.51
N LEU A 59 -3.83 1.99 -0.29
CA LEU A 59 -2.62 1.18 -0.07
C LEU A 59 -1.78 1.08 -1.35
N LEU A 60 -2.41 0.94 -2.51
CA LEU A 60 -1.68 0.97 -3.77
C LEU A 60 -1.03 2.34 -4.04
N TYR A 61 -1.73 3.43 -3.73
CA TYR A 61 -1.15 4.78 -3.82
C TYR A 61 0.08 4.92 -2.92
N ILE A 62 0.01 4.46 -1.66
CA ILE A 62 1.14 4.49 -0.71
C ILE A 62 2.33 3.69 -1.25
N ASP A 63 2.09 2.50 -1.82
CA ASP A 63 3.16 1.68 -2.41
C ASP A 63 3.79 2.36 -3.63
N ASN A 64 2.99 2.97 -4.49
CA ASN A 64 3.48 3.75 -5.63
C ASN A 64 4.31 4.96 -5.18
N CYS A 65 3.88 5.69 -4.15
CA CYS A 65 4.65 6.78 -3.55
C CYS A 65 5.99 6.29 -3.01
N ARG A 66 6.01 5.15 -2.31
CA ARG A 66 7.26 4.54 -1.81
C ARG A 66 8.23 4.23 -2.95
N GLN A 67 7.75 3.62 -4.02
CA GLN A 67 8.58 3.29 -5.18
C GLN A 67 9.15 4.54 -5.86
N PHE A 68 8.33 5.58 -5.99
CA PHE A 68 8.76 6.86 -6.53
C PHE A 68 9.81 7.54 -5.64
N ALA A 69 9.56 7.62 -4.33
CA ALA A 69 10.49 8.20 -3.38
C ALA A 69 11.83 7.46 -3.34
N ARG A 70 11.79 6.11 -3.42
CA ARG A 70 13.00 5.30 -3.52
C ARG A 70 13.82 5.67 -4.73
N LYS A 71 13.19 5.79 -5.89
CA LYS A 71 13.86 6.21 -7.12
C LYS A 71 14.46 7.61 -7.00
N ALA A 72 13.74 8.55 -6.39
CA ALA A 72 14.24 9.92 -6.19
C ALA A 72 15.51 9.95 -5.30
N ILE A 73 15.57 9.09 -4.26
CA ILE A 73 16.78 8.92 -3.45
C ILE A 73 17.90 8.29 -4.29
N ASP A 74 17.63 7.25 -5.08
CA ASP A 74 18.62 6.61 -5.97
C ASP A 74 19.21 7.60 -6.97
N ASP A 75 18.38 8.46 -7.58
CA ASP A 75 18.83 9.52 -8.50
C ASP A 75 19.74 10.53 -7.77
N LYS A 76 19.37 10.97 -6.57
CA LYS A 76 20.20 11.87 -5.73
C LYS A 76 21.53 11.24 -5.34
N ILE A 77 21.54 9.94 -5.00
CA ILE A 77 22.77 9.19 -4.72
C ILE A 77 23.71 9.20 -5.92
N SER A 78 23.16 8.92 -7.12
CA SER A 78 23.93 8.90 -8.36
C SER A 78 24.62 10.24 -8.65
N ASP A 79 23.91 11.33 -8.44
CA ASP A 79 24.47 12.68 -8.67
C ASP A 79 25.52 13.05 -7.61
N THR A 80 25.21 12.77 -6.34
CA THR A 80 26.16 13.01 -5.23
C THR A 80 27.44 12.18 -5.39
N TYR A 81 27.31 10.91 -5.86
CA TYR A 81 28.47 10.06 -6.11
C TYR A 81 29.42 10.66 -7.17
N LYS A 82 28.89 11.19 -8.28
CA LYS A 82 29.69 11.87 -9.30
C LYS A 82 30.43 13.09 -8.75
N GLU A 83 29.75 13.90 -7.93
CA GLU A 83 30.38 15.04 -7.27
C GLU A 83 31.49 14.61 -6.31
N MET A 84 31.30 13.51 -5.59
CA MET A 84 32.32 12.98 -4.67
C MET A 84 33.52 12.45 -5.42
N GLU A 85 33.35 11.74 -6.53
CA GLU A 85 34.47 11.27 -7.36
C GLU A 85 35.37 12.41 -7.79
N GLU A 86 34.84 13.56 -8.16
CA GLU A 86 35.63 14.75 -8.46
C GLU A 86 36.36 15.33 -7.24
N LYS A 87 35.68 15.38 -6.08
CA LYS A 87 36.24 15.94 -4.84
C LYS A 87 37.36 15.09 -4.22
N VAL A 88 37.42 13.79 -4.54
CA VAL A 88 38.40 12.89 -3.94
C VAL A 88 39.61 12.60 -4.82
N LYS A 89 39.73 13.19 -6.03
CA LYS A 89 40.80 12.89 -6.98
C LYS A 89 42.19 13.04 -6.35
N ASP A 90 42.41 14.08 -5.56
CA ASP A 90 43.70 14.42 -4.98
C ASP A 90 43.83 13.99 -3.50
N LYS A 91 42.92 13.18 -2.97
CA LYS A 91 42.91 12.73 -1.58
C LYS A 91 43.65 11.40 -1.40
N SER A 92 44.19 11.18 -0.19
CA SER A 92 44.74 9.87 0.18
C SER A 92 43.65 8.78 0.18
N ASP A 93 44.08 7.52 0.10
CA ASP A 93 43.15 6.38 0.11
C ASP A 93 42.36 6.27 1.43
N GLU A 94 42.95 6.66 2.55
CA GLU A 94 42.31 6.73 3.86
C GLU A 94 41.21 7.81 3.89
N GLU A 95 41.50 9.01 3.38
CA GLU A 95 40.51 10.09 3.29
C GLU A 95 39.35 9.75 2.35
N LYS A 96 39.63 9.07 1.21
CA LYS A 96 38.63 8.55 0.30
C LYS A 96 37.72 7.55 1.00
N TRP A 97 38.34 6.60 1.72
CA TRP A 97 37.59 5.58 2.44
C TRP A 97 36.61 6.16 3.48
N GLU A 98 37.07 7.10 4.32
CA GLU A 98 36.20 7.72 5.33
C GLU A 98 35.06 8.52 4.71
N LEU A 99 35.30 9.24 3.59
CA LEU A 99 34.26 9.95 2.88
C LEU A 99 33.21 9.01 2.30
N PHE A 100 33.61 7.93 1.62
CA PHE A 100 32.66 6.95 1.07
C PHE A 100 31.93 6.18 2.14
N LYS A 101 32.56 5.89 3.26
CA LYS A 101 31.92 5.25 4.41
C LYS A 101 30.85 6.15 5.02
N GLY A 102 31.13 7.44 5.20
CA GLY A 102 30.16 8.43 5.64
C GLY A 102 28.97 8.51 4.68
N PHE A 103 29.23 8.65 3.41
CA PHE A 103 28.20 8.71 2.36
C PHE A 103 27.30 7.46 2.35
N ARG A 104 27.88 6.27 2.50
CA ARG A 104 27.10 5.04 2.63
C ARG A 104 26.16 5.05 3.85
N THR A 105 26.64 5.55 4.97
CA THR A 105 25.82 5.70 6.19
C THR A 105 24.65 6.67 5.95
N ASP A 106 24.89 7.76 5.23
CA ASP A 106 23.84 8.71 4.87
C ASP A 106 22.78 8.11 3.95
N ILE A 107 23.21 7.30 2.96
CA ILE A 107 22.31 6.54 2.09
C ILE A 107 21.41 5.60 2.89
N ASP A 108 22.01 4.77 3.75
CA ASP A 108 21.28 3.81 4.56
C ASP A 108 20.28 4.52 5.50
N SER A 109 20.66 5.67 6.05
CA SER A 109 19.79 6.51 6.88
C SER A 109 18.61 7.08 6.09
N ALA A 110 18.85 7.61 4.88
CA ALA A 110 17.78 8.17 4.03
C ALA A 110 16.73 7.12 3.65
N PHE A 111 17.18 5.94 3.20
CA PHE A 111 16.26 4.83 2.90
C PHE A 111 15.51 4.35 4.14
N SER A 112 16.19 4.20 5.28
CA SER A 112 15.56 3.77 6.52
C SER A 112 14.43 4.71 6.94
N LYS A 113 14.64 6.03 6.86
CA LYS A 113 13.63 7.03 7.23
C LYS A 113 12.44 7.04 6.26
N MET A 114 12.72 6.97 4.96
CA MET A 114 11.67 6.85 3.94
C MET A 114 10.84 5.57 4.17
N ASP A 115 11.49 4.43 4.39
CA ASP A 115 10.79 3.17 4.62
C ASP A 115 9.98 3.20 5.93
N GLN A 116 10.50 3.77 7.01
CA GLN A 116 9.77 3.94 8.27
C GLN A 116 8.49 4.77 8.08
N HIS A 117 8.58 5.88 7.33
CA HIS A 117 7.41 6.70 7.01
C HIS A 117 6.32 5.89 6.30
N TYR A 118 6.67 5.23 5.19
CA TYR A 118 5.69 4.48 4.42
C TYR A 118 5.18 3.22 5.13
N ASP A 119 6.00 2.59 5.98
CA ASP A 119 5.55 1.49 6.83
C ASP A 119 4.50 1.95 7.82
N GLN A 120 4.72 3.08 8.47
CA GLN A 120 3.75 3.65 9.41
C GLN A 120 2.43 3.98 8.70
N VAL A 121 2.48 4.71 7.58
CA VAL A 121 1.28 5.11 6.83
C VAL A 121 0.52 3.89 6.30
N SER A 122 1.24 2.86 5.82
CA SER A 122 0.62 1.60 5.37
C SER A 122 -0.08 0.88 6.52
N GLN A 123 0.58 0.72 7.66
CA GLN A 123 0.00 0.04 8.83
C GLN A 123 -1.24 0.76 9.38
N GLU A 124 -1.26 2.08 9.35
CA GLU A 124 -2.44 2.86 9.74
C GLU A 124 -3.61 2.63 8.79
N GLU A 125 -3.34 2.51 7.49
CA GLU A 125 -4.38 2.26 6.49
C GLU A 125 -4.87 0.79 6.57
N GLU A 126 -3.97 -0.18 6.71
CA GLU A 126 -4.30 -1.58 6.90
C GLU A 126 -5.26 -1.78 8.10
N LYS A 127 -4.96 -1.15 9.24
CA LYS A 127 -5.84 -1.20 10.43
C LYS A 127 -7.26 -0.72 10.16
N LYS A 128 -7.44 0.28 9.28
CA LYS A 128 -8.77 0.79 8.92
C LYS A 128 -9.53 -0.15 7.98
N LEU A 129 -8.81 -0.97 7.23
CA LEU A 129 -9.38 -1.86 6.24
C LEU A 129 -9.70 -3.25 6.81
N ILE A 130 -9.07 -3.69 7.89
CA ILE A 130 -9.40 -4.95 8.57
C ILE A 130 -10.86 -4.91 9.04
N GLY A 131 -11.62 -5.96 8.71
CA GLY A 131 -13.06 -6.06 8.97
C GLY A 131 -13.94 -5.39 7.91
N LYS A 132 -13.36 -4.70 6.92
CA LYS A 132 -14.12 -4.08 5.85
C LYS A 132 -14.74 -5.14 4.94
N SER A 133 -16.06 -5.03 4.73
CA SER A 133 -16.77 -5.88 3.77
C SER A 133 -16.45 -5.46 2.35
N LEU A 134 -16.17 -6.45 1.50
CA LEU A 134 -15.98 -6.28 0.07
C LEU A 134 -17.31 -6.46 -0.65
N LYS A 135 -17.53 -5.67 -1.69
CA LYS A 135 -18.73 -5.76 -2.50
C LYS A 135 -18.75 -7.08 -3.27
N VAL A 136 -19.84 -7.80 -3.18
CA VAL A 136 -20.08 -9.05 -3.90
C VAL A 136 -21.14 -8.80 -4.97
N ALA A 137 -20.92 -9.33 -6.18
CA ALA A 137 -21.87 -9.23 -7.27
C ALA A 137 -23.13 -10.06 -6.96
N SER A 138 -24.30 -9.56 -7.32
CA SER A 138 -25.59 -10.22 -7.11
C SER A 138 -25.87 -11.37 -8.09
N ASP A 139 -25.03 -11.55 -9.11
CA ASP A 139 -25.22 -12.50 -10.20
C ASP A 139 -24.50 -13.85 -9.99
N THR A 140 -24.42 -14.28 -8.75
CA THR A 140 -23.83 -15.59 -8.41
C THR A 140 -24.87 -16.68 -8.45
N GLN A 141 -25.18 -17.22 -9.64
CA GLN A 141 -26.18 -18.29 -9.82
C GLN A 141 -25.92 -19.55 -9.01
N SER A 142 -24.70 -19.76 -8.54
CA SER A 142 -24.26 -20.95 -7.81
C SER A 142 -24.31 -20.78 -6.29
N PHE A 143 -24.49 -19.56 -5.78
CA PHE A 143 -24.45 -19.26 -4.36
C PHE A 143 -25.63 -18.38 -3.93
N ASP A 144 -26.04 -18.52 -2.67
CA ASP A 144 -27.08 -17.67 -2.07
C ASP A 144 -26.52 -16.26 -1.82
N ASN A 145 -26.91 -15.29 -2.62
CA ASN A 145 -26.42 -13.92 -2.55
C ASN A 145 -26.68 -13.26 -1.20
N THR A 146 -27.75 -13.64 -0.50
CA THR A 146 -28.08 -13.07 0.82
C THR A 146 -27.15 -13.56 1.94
N LYS A 147 -26.45 -14.67 1.69
CA LYS A 147 -25.53 -15.34 2.62
C LYS A 147 -24.07 -15.29 2.16
N THR A 148 -23.82 -14.71 0.98
CA THR A 148 -22.47 -14.55 0.46
C THR A 148 -21.82 -13.28 1.02
N LYS A 149 -20.65 -13.42 1.65
CA LYS A 149 -19.90 -12.31 2.24
C LYS A 149 -18.41 -12.46 1.94
N ALA A 150 -17.75 -11.36 1.77
CA ALA A 150 -16.30 -11.29 1.70
C ALA A 150 -15.81 -10.12 2.56
N GLU A 151 -14.79 -10.34 3.35
CA GLU A 151 -14.22 -9.32 4.25
C GLU A 151 -12.69 -9.38 4.26
N ILE A 152 -12.05 -8.25 4.44
CA ILE A 152 -10.60 -8.18 4.66
C ILE A 152 -10.34 -8.59 6.11
N VAL A 153 -9.48 -9.58 6.31
CA VAL A 153 -9.17 -10.08 7.66
C VAL A 153 -7.74 -9.82 8.08
N ASP A 154 -6.83 -9.67 7.11
CA ASP A 154 -5.41 -9.46 7.39
C ASP A 154 -4.66 -8.97 6.15
N PHE A 155 -3.41 -8.54 6.35
CA PHE A 155 -2.47 -8.19 5.29
C PHE A 155 -1.22 -9.05 5.43
N SER A 156 -0.85 -9.73 4.34
CA SER A 156 0.38 -10.52 4.30
C SER A 156 1.36 -9.89 3.32
N HIS A 157 2.56 -9.53 3.83
CA HIS A 157 3.64 -8.98 3.03
C HIS A 157 3.21 -7.80 2.15
N ARG A 158 3.04 -6.60 2.68
CA ARG A 158 2.83 -5.28 2.00
C ARG A 158 2.11 -5.28 0.63
N SER A 159 1.98 -6.43 -0.05
CA SER A 159 1.44 -6.56 -1.40
C SER A 159 0.21 -7.46 -1.51
N LYS A 160 -0.21 -8.10 -0.43
CA LYS A 160 -1.33 -9.06 -0.45
C LYS A 160 -2.32 -8.80 0.67
N VAL A 161 -3.59 -8.84 0.31
CA VAL A 161 -4.73 -8.74 1.22
C VAL A 161 -5.27 -10.14 1.48
N LYS A 162 -5.42 -10.49 2.74
CA LYS A 162 -6.09 -11.73 3.14
C LYS A 162 -7.59 -11.50 3.21
N ILE A 163 -8.33 -12.22 2.41
CA ILE A 163 -9.78 -12.12 2.27
C ILE A 163 -10.41 -13.39 2.83
N LYS A 164 -11.35 -13.24 3.73
CA LYS A 164 -12.22 -14.31 4.21
C LYS A 164 -13.53 -14.25 3.46
N VAL A 165 -13.88 -15.36 2.84
CA VAL A 165 -15.10 -15.52 2.04
C VAL A 165 -16.01 -16.52 2.72
N THR A 166 -17.27 -16.13 2.94
CA THR A 166 -18.33 -17.01 3.45
C THR A 166 -19.39 -17.16 2.36
N LEU A 167 -19.71 -18.42 2.00
CA LEU A 167 -20.58 -18.76 0.89
C LEU A 167 -21.56 -19.86 1.30
N THR A 168 -22.76 -19.84 0.72
CA THR A 168 -23.73 -20.91 0.84
C THR A 168 -24.13 -21.35 -0.57
N PRO A 169 -23.69 -22.54 -1.06
CA PRO A 169 -24.00 -23.00 -2.40
C PRO A 169 -25.48 -23.34 -2.54
N THR A 170 -26.09 -23.00 -3.67
CA THR A 170 -27.49 -23.36 -4.02
C THR A 170 -27.62 -24.74 -4.61
N LYS A 171 -26.50 -25.35 -5.07
CA LYS A 171 -26.36 -26.70 -5.62
C LYS A 171 -25.17 -27.40 -4.95
N PRO A 172 -25.05 -28.73 -5.01
CA PRO A 172 -23.84 -29.39 -4.51
C PRO A 172 -22.57 -28.83 -5.13
N LEU A 173 -21.59 -28.48 -4.29
CA LEU A 173 -20.30 -27.91 -4.65
C LEU A 173 -19.23 -29.00 -4.62
N GLY A 174 -18.40 -29.07 -5.65
CA GLY A 174 -17.21 -29.93 -5.70
C GLY A 174 -16.03 -29.42 -4.83
N ASN A 175 -14.83 -29.80 -5.21
CA ASN A 175 -13.61 -29.50 -4.45
C ASN A 175 -13.07 -28.08 -4.67
N SER A 176 -13.68 -27.29 -5.56
CA SER A 176 -13.23 -25.95 -5.88
C SER A 176 -14.33 -25.08 -6.44
N PHE A 177 -14.14 -23.78 -6.31
CA PHE A 177 -14.92 -22.74 -6.96
C PHE A 177 -13.98 -21.58 -7.35
N ARG A 178 -14.48 -20.59 -8.05
CA ARG A 178 -13.70 -19.43 -8.46
C ARG A 178 -14.21 -18.17 -7.80
N MET A 179 -13.27 -17.34 -7.33
CA MET A 179 -13.47 -15.93 -7.05
C MET A 179 -12.93 -15.15 -8.24
N ILE A 180 -13.75 -14.32 -8.84
CA ILE A 180 -13.41 -13.51 -9.99
C ILE A 180 -13.43 -12.04 -9.56
N LEU A 181 -12.33 -11.34 -9.74
CA LEU A 181 -12.25 -9.90 -9.56
C LEU A 181 -12.88 -9.21 -10.77
N VAL A 182 -13.75 -8.25 -10.52
CA VAL A 182 -14.51 -7.57 -11.57
C VAL A 182 -14.32 -6.06 -11.43
N ASP A 183 -14.06 -5.37 -12.54
CA ASP A 183 -13.87 -3.92 -12.59
C ASP A 183 -15.21 -3.14 -12.53
N LYS A 184 -15.11 -1.82 -12.61
CA LYS A 184 -16.28 -0.92 -12.60
C LYS A 184 -17.20 -1.12 -13.82
N ASP A 185 -16.67 -1.60 -14.94
CA ASP A 185 -17.40 -1.86 -16.18
C ASP A 185 -17.96 -3.31 -16.22
N GLN A 186 -17.90 -4.03 -15.09
CA GLN A 186 -18.31 -5.43 -14.92
C GLN A 186 -17.49 -6.42 -15.77
N LYS A 187 -16.26 -6.07 -16.13
CA LYS A 187 -15.36 -6.96 -16.85
C LYS A 187 -14.49 -7.75 -15.86
N PRO A 188 -14.25 -9.05 -16.11
CA PRO A 188 -13.37 -9.84 -15.28
C PRO A 188 -11.90 -9.37 -15.42
N ILE A 189 -11.26 -9.10 -14.29
CA ILE A 189 -9.84 -8.75 -14.20
C ILE A 189 -8.99 -10.02 -14.07
N ALA A 190 -9.33 -10.85 -13.07
CA ALA A 190 -8.58 -12.09 -12.78
C ALA A 190 -9.45 -13.09 -12.03
N PRO A 191 -9.40 -14.40 -12.40
CA PRO A 191 -9.98 -15.47 -11.64
C PRO A 191 -8.99 -16.06 -10.64
N PHE A 192 -9.47 -16.42 -9.44
CA PHE A 192 -8.73 -17.19 -8.43
C PHE A 192 -9.48 -18.49 -8.13
N ALA A 193 -8.81 -19.63 -8.29
CA ALA A 193 -9.34 -20.90 -7.87
C ALA A 193 -9.24 -21.05 -6.35
N LEU A 194 -10.35 -21.32 -5.70
CA LEU A 194 -10.42 -21.55 -4.27
C LEU A 194 -10.76 -23.01 -4.00
N MET A 195 -9.90 -23.68 -3.23
CA MET A 195 -10.09 -25.07 -2.86
C MET A 195 -10.99 -25.19 -1.63
N THR A 196 -11.85 -26.20 -1.63
CA THR A 196 -12.73 -26.50 -0.51
C THR A 196 -12.96 -28.00 -0.40
N MET A 197 -13.57 -28.44 0.70
CA MET A 197 -14.18 -29.75 0.75
C MET A 197 -15.55 -29.73 0.04
N PRO A 198 -16.01 -30.84 -0.57
CA PRO A 198 -17.31 -30.89 -1.16
C PRO A 198 -18.39 -30.46 -0.16
N LYS A 199 -19.39 -29.73 -0.64
CA LYS A 199 -20.49 -29.18 0.17
C LYS A 199 -21.85 -29.56 -0.46
N LYS A 200 -22.83 -29.88 0.38
CA LYS A 200 -24.21 -30.01 -0.08
C LYS A 200 -24.83 -28.62 -0.29
N ALA A 201 -25.86 -28.56 -1.10
CA ALA A 201 -26.65 -27.35 -1.23
C ALA A 201 -27.16 -26.90 0.16
N GLY A 202 -27.04 -25.60 0.43
CA GLY A 202 -27.41 -24.98 1.71
C GLY A 202 -26.37 -25.06 2.82
N GLU A 203 -25.30 -25.84 2.68
CA GLU A 203 -24.21 -25.90 3.66
C GLU A 203 -23.26 -24.72 3.51
N THR A 204 -23.18 -23.85 4.52
CA THR A 204 -22.25 -22.71 4.52
C THR A 204 -20.80 -23.20 4.60
N LEU A 205 -19.95 -22.57 3.82
CA LEU A 205 -18.49 -22.75 3.85
C LEU A 205 -17.78 -21.42 4.07
N THR A 206 -16.61 -21.48 4.66
CA THR A 206 -15.72 -20.33 4.83
C THR A 206 -14.34 -20.70 4.31
N VAL A 207 -13.76 -19.82 3.48
CA VAL A 207 -12.43 -19.98 2.87
C VAL A 207 -11.66 -18.69 3.03
N GLU A 208 -10.37 -18.78 3.31
CA GLU A 208 -9.45 -17.63 3.28
C GLU A 208 -8.57 -17.73 2.04
N THR A 209 -8.33 -16.57 1.43
CA THR A 209 -7.47 -16.45 0.25
C THR A 209 -6.68 -15.15 0.29
N ASN A 210 -5.61 -15.06 -0.50
CA ASN A 210 -4.82 -13.84 -0.65
C ASN A 210 -5.05 -13.25 -2.04
N GLY A 211 -5.38 -11.96 -2.10
CA GLY A 211 -5.48 -11.17 -3.33
C GLY A 211 -4.37 -10.12 -3.41
N PRO A 212 -3.69 -9.97 -4.56
CA PRO A 212 -2.72 -8.89 -4.76
C PRO A 212 -3.39 -7.51 -4.64
N ILE A 213 -2.79 -6.58 -3.90
CA ILE A 213 -3.30 -5.21 -3.74
C ILE A 213 -3.49 -4.53 -5.09
N ALA A 214 -2.54 -4.69 -6.03
CA ALA A 214 -2.61 -4.09 -7.35
C ALA A 214 -3.83 -4.55 -8.18
N LEU A 215 -4.28 -5.79 -8.04
CA LEU A 215 -5.49 -6.29 -8.70
C LEU A 215 -6.75 -5.86 -7.95
N LEU A 216 -6.75 -5.91 -6.62
CA LEU A 216 -7.87 -5.47 -5.80
C LEU A 216 -8.14 -3.96 -5.92
N ALA A 217 -7.11 -3.15 -6.13
CA ALA A 217 -7.24 -1.72 -6.38
C ALA A 217 -7.91 -1.38 -7.73
N GLN A 218 -8.00 -2.33 -8.65
CA GLN A 218 -8.75 -2.21 -9.90
C GLN A 218 -10.15 -2.83 -9.81
N THR A 219 -10.44 -3.55 -8.71
CA THR A 219 -11.65 -4.32 -8.50
C THR A 219 -12.76 -3.45 -7.92
N SER A 220 -13.94 -3.51 -8.48
CA SER A 220 -15.15 -2.88 -7.92
C SER A 220 -16.03 -3.87 -7.16
N MET A 221 -16.00 -5.16 -7.53
CA MET A 221 -16.76 -6.22 -6.86
C MET A 221 -16.14 -7.59 -7.07
N LEU A 222 -16.53 -8.54 -6.22
CA LEU A 222 -16.18 -9.96 -6.31
C LEU A 222 -17.33 -10.75 -6.88
N LEU A 223 -17.06 -11.61 -7.85
CA LEU A 223 -18.02 -12.58 -8.37
C LEU A 223 -17.56 -14.00 -7.99
N PHE A 224 -18.49 -14.84 -7.58
CA PHE A 224 -18.20 -16.24 -7.26
C PHE A 224 -18.91 -17.18 -8.24
N ASP A 225 -18.16 -18.17 -8.74
CA ASP A 225 -18.66 -19.13 -9.72
C ASP A 225 -18.23 -20.56 -9.33
N ALA A 226 -19.19 -21.47 -9.26
CA ALA A 226 -18.96 -22.89 -9.09
C ALA A 226 -19.12 -23.59 -10.44
N ARG A 227 -18.03 -24.15 -10.93
CA ARG A 227 -18.05 -25.05 -12.09
C ARG A 227 -18.14 -26.49 -11.69
#